data_f5eb96f3df0a17cf4f58367f14b674d5
#
_entry.id   f5eb96f3df0a17cf4f58367f14b674d5
#
_cell.length_a   1.000
_cell.length_b   1.000
_cell.length_c   1.000
_cell.angle_alpha   90.00
_cell.angle_beta   90.00
_cell.angle_gamma   90.00
#
_symmetry.space_group_name_H-M   'P 1'
#
loop_
_entity.id
_entity.type
_entity.pdbx_description
1 polymer ?
#
loop_
_entity_poly.entity_id
_entity_poly.type
_entity_poly.pdbx_seq_one_letter_code
_entity_poly.pdbx_strand_id
1 'polypeptide(L)'
;RSPSRGLGDVYKRQYESLCRQSCKAFIWLVVDDGSTDNTAALVQQWQSRDNGFEIQYIYKENGGMHTAHNVAYANIHTELNTCIDSDDMLADGAVEKILSKWAEVKDKGYAGLVGLDADFTGNVIGKGFPVNMTETTISGYYAAGGAGDKKLVYRTDVINAYPEYPVFEGEKYVSLSYKYLLIDQNYKLAVLDDILCNVEYQPDGSSNNML
;
A
#
# COMPACT_ATOMS: atom_id res chain seq x y z
N ARG A 1 -16.82 16.81 -15.48
CA ARG A 1 -15.58 16.72 -14.71
C ARG A 1 -15.76 17.52 -13.43
N SER A 2 -15.84 16.87 -12.28
CA SER A 2 -15.59 17.57 -11.01
C SER A 2 -14.23 18.26 -11.14
N PRO A 3 -14.04 19.47 -10.57
CA PRO A 3 -12.72 20.06 -10.53
C PRO A 3 -11.83 19.06 -9.79
N SER A 4 -10.91 18.43 -10.50
CA SER A 4 -9.85 17.66 -9.90
C SER A 4 -9.19 18.57 -8.86
N ARG A 5 -9.29 18.23 -7.58
CA ARG A 5 -8.31 18.74 -6.62
C ARG A 5 -6.98 18.46 -7.30
N GLY A 6 -6.17 19.50 -7.53
CA GLY A 6 -4.97 19.34 -8.34
C GLY A 6 -4.17 18.13 -7.85
N LEU A 7 -3.73 17.27 -8.75
CA LEU A 7 -2.95 16.06 -8.41
C LEU A 7 -1.82 16.39 -7.42
N GLY A 8 -1.25 17.58 -7.50
CA GLY A 8 -0.25 18.10 -6.57
C GLY A 8 -0.72 18.18 -5.10
N ASP A 9 -1.99 18.48 -4.83
CA ASP A 9 -2.51 18.55 -3.45
C ASP A 9 -2.71 17.16 -2.84
N VAL A 10 -3.05 16.17 -3.66
CA VAL A 10 -3.23 14.77 -3.27
C VAL A 10 -1.89 14.17 -2.88
N TYR A 11 -0.89 14.23 -3.74
CA TYR A 11 0.47 13.75 -3.46
C TYR A 11 1.14 14.48 -2.30
N LYS A 12 0.84 15.76 -2.12
CA LYS A 12 1.34 16.53 -0.98
C LYS A 12 0.82 16.00 0.35
N ARG A 13 -0.45 15.64 0.45
CA ARG A 13 -1.01 15.03 1.67
C ARG A 13 -0.32 13.71 2.01
N GLN A 14 -0.08 12.85 1.01
CA GLN A 14 0.67 11.61 1.19
C GLN A 14 2.08 11.90 1.72
N TYR A 15 2.85 12.78 1.07
CA TYR A 15 4.17 13.20 1.51
C TYR A 15 4.17 13.75 2.95
N GLU A 16 3.23 14.61 3.29
CA GLU A 16 3.10 15.16 4.65
C GLU A 16 2.81 14.07 5.68
N SER A 17 2.04 13.04 5.33
CA SER A 17 1.78 11.91 6.23
C SER A 17 3.05 11.10 6.53
N LEU A 18 3.93 10.94 5.55
CA LEU A 18 5.24 10.31 5.72
C LEU A 18 6.18 11.19 6.56
N CYS A 19 6.16 12.50 6.35
CA CYS A 19 6.91 13.45 7.18
C CYS A 19 6.46 13.46 8.65
N ARG A 20 5.20 13.14 8.94
CA ARG A 20 4.68 13.08 10.34
C ARG A 20 4.97 11.76 11.05
N GLN A 21 5.43 10.69 10.36
CA GLN A 21 5.75 9.44 11.04
C GLN A 21 6.77 9.65 12.16
N SER A 22 6.50 9.07 13.35
CA SER A 22 7.41 9.08 14.50
C SER A 22 8.69 8.28 14.21
N CYS A 23 8.55 7.17 13.52
CA CYS A 23 9.66 6.33 13.08
C CYS A 23 9.99 6.62 11.61
N LYS A 24 11.26 6.92 11.30
CA LYS A 24 11.76 7.20 9.94
C LYS A 24 12.50 6.02 9.31
N ALA A 25 12.43 4.83 9.89
CA ALA A 25 13.10 3.63 9.39
C ALA A 25 12.34 3.04 8.18
N PHE A 26 12.18 3.83 7.13
CA PHE A 26 11.56 3.43 5.85
C PHE A 26 12.16 4.19 4.67
N ILE A 27 11.94 3.64 3.49
CA ILE A 27 12.22 4.27 2.19
C ILE A 27 10.88 4.50 1.49
N TRP A 28 10.67 5.67 0.93
CA TRP A 28 9.53 5.94 0.08
C TRP A 28 9.92 5.77 -1.40
N LEU A 29 9.51 4.66 -2.00
CA LEU A 29 9.67 4.40 -3.42
C LEU A 29 8.43 4.91 -4.18
N VAL A 30 8.63 5.91 -5.01
CA VAL A 30 7.61 6.46 -5.91
C VAL A 30 7.82 5.86 -7.30
N VAL A 31 6.84 5.09 -7.78
CA VAL A 31 6.82 4.59 -9.16
C VAL A 31 5.78 5.39 -9.95
N ASP A 32 6.28 6.21 -10.86
CA ASP A 32 5.46 7.06 -11.73
C ASP A 32 5.10 6.31 -13.02
N ASP A 33 3.83 5.95 -13.16
CA ASP A 33 3.30 5.20 -14.30
C ASP A 33 2.93 6.13 -15.49
N GLY A 34 3.86 6.98 -15.88
CA GLY A 34 3.74 7.81 -17.09
C GLY A 34 2.98 9.12 -16.87
N SER A 35 3.17 9.78 -15.74
CA SER A 35 2.60 11.13 -15.51
C SER A 35 3.13 12.14 -16.53
N THR A 36 2.25 13.01 -16.99
CA THR A 36 2.55 14.08 -17.95
C THR A 36 2.47 15.48 -17.33
N ASP A 37 2.23 15.54 -16.03
CA ASP A 37 2.15 16.75 -15.23
C ASP A 37 3.47 17.04 -14.48
N ASN A 38 3.40 17.84 -13.42
CA ASN A 38 4.57 18.24 -12.63
C ASN A 38 5.00 17.20 -11.57
N THR A 39 4.52 15.95 -11.61
CA THR A 39 4.80 14.92 -10.59
C THR A 39 6.30 14.72 -10.39
N ALA A 40 7.08 14.53 -11.46
CA ALA A 40 8.53 14.34 -11.37
C ALA A 40 9.24 15.52 -10.68
N ALA A 41 8.90 16.76 -11.06
CA ALA A 41 9.49 17.95 -10.45
C ALA A 41 9.13 18.09 -8.97
N LEU A 42 7.90 17.71 -8.59
CA LEU A 42 7.44 17.74 -7.21
C LEU A 42 8.21 16.73 -6.35
N VAL A 43 8.39 15.50 -6.84
CA VAL A 43 9.16 14.46 -6.12
C VAL A 43 10.63 14.87 -6.00
N GLN A 44 11.24 15.41 -7.05
CA GLN A 44 12.61 15.94 -6.99
C GLN A 44 12.77 17.05 -5.94
N GLN A 45 11.77 17.92 -5.82
CA GLN A 45 11.76 18.95 -4.77
C GLN A 45 11.74 18.33 -3.37
N TRP A 46 10.97 17.24 -3.16
CA TRP A 46 10.96 16.53 -1.88
C TRP A 46 12.26 15.80 -1.61
N GLN A 47 12.87 15.16 -2.62
CA GLN A 47 14.16 14.50 -2.51
C GLN A 47 15.28 15.47 -2.07
N SER A 48 15.18 16.76 -2.42
CA SER A 48 16.17 17.77 -2.05
C SER A 48 16.07 18.26 -0.59
N ARG A 49 15.04 17.82 0.17
CA ARG A 49 14.81 18.21 1.55
C ARG A 49 15.42 17.19 2.52
N ASP A 50 15.71 17.64 3.72
CA ASP A 50 16.00 16.73 4.83
C ASP A 50 14.67 16.17 5.38
N ASN A 51 14.31 14.98 4.93
CA ASN A 51 13.05 14.31 5.30
C ASN A 51 13.21 13.38 6.50
N GLY A 52 14.44 13.06 6.89
CA GLY A 52 14.74 11.99 7.83
C GLY A 52 14.54 10.58 7.28
N PHE A 53 14.12 10.43 6.02
CA PHE A 53 13.98 9.17 5.27
C PHE A 53 14.34 9.36 3.80
N GLU A 54 14.70 8.28 3.13
CA GLU A 54 15.05 8.28 1.72
C GLU A 54 13.80 8.30 0.84
N ILE A 55 13.85 9.08 -0.27
CA ILE A 55 12.85 9.08 -1.34
C ILE A 55 13.51 8.62 -2.63
N GLN A 56 13.02 7.52 -3.19
CA GLN A 56 13.42 6.99 -4.49
C GLN A 56 12.33 7.28 -5.52
N TYR A 57 12.72 7.59 -6.76
CA TYR A 57 11.79 7.87 -7.85
C TYR A 57 12.15 7.08 -9.09
N ILE A 58 11.18 6.38 -9.64
CA ILE A 58 11.30 5.62 -10.89
C ILE A 58 10.16 6.05 -11.81
N TYR A 59 10.51 6.58 -12.98
CA TYR A 59 9.56 6.81 -14.07
C TYR A 59 9.49 5.59 -14.98
N LYS A 60 8.30 5.24 -15.44
CA LYS A 60 8.04 4.26 -16.48
C LYS A 60 6.95 4.75 -17.43
N GLU A 61 6.91 4.22 -18.64
CA GLU A 61 5.79 4.45 -19.55
C GLU A 61 4.48 3.88 -18.96
N ASN A 62 3.35 4.55 -19.22
CA ASN A 62 2.07 4.16 -18.67
C ASN A 62 1.65 2.75 -19.15
N GLY A 63 1.61 1.82 -18.22
CA GLY A 63 1.23 0.42 -18.43
C GLY A 63 0.15 -0.08 -17.47
N GLY A 64 -0.33 0.79 -16.57
CA GLY A 64 -1.31 0.45 -15.55
C GLY A 64 -0.69 0.02 -14.22
N MET A 65 -1.49 0.10 -13.16
CA MET A 65 -1.10 -0.08 -11.77
C MET A 65 -0.32 -1.38 -11.53
N HIS A 66 -0.73 -2.50 -12.12
CA HIS A 66 -0.08 -3.79 -11.95
C HIS A 66 1.37 -3.79 -12.49
N THR A 67 1.65 -3.06 -13.58
CA THR A 67 3.01 -2.93 -14.11
C THR A 67 3.88 -2.03 -13.24
N ALA A 68 3.29 -1.01 -12.60
CA ALA A 68 3.98 -0.19 -11.61
C ALA A 68 4.35 -1.01 -10.37
N HIS A 69 3.48 -1.91 -9.92
CA HIS A 69 3.80 -2.87 -8.85
C HIS A 69 4.95 -3.81 -9.21
N ASN A 70 5.00 -4.33 -10.45
CA ASN A 70 6.13 -5.15 -10.89
C ASN A 70 7.46 -4.38 -10.79
N VAL A 71 7.48 -3.13 -11.25
CA VAL A 71 8.66 -2.25 -11.12
C VAL A 71 8.99 -2.00 -9.66
N ALA A 72 7.99 -1.73 -8.82
CA ALA A 72 8.21 -1.51 -7.39
C ALA A 72 8.86 -2.74 -6.74
N TYR A 73 8.29 -3.92 -6.90
CA TYR A 73 8.81 -5.15 -6.28
C TYR A 73 10.20 -5.52 -6.76
N ALA A 74 10.55 -5.23 -8.02
CA ALA A 74 11.91 -5.43 -8.53
C ALA A 74 12.96 -4.49 -7.90
N ASN A 75 12.52 -3.36 -7.31
CA ASN A 75 13.41 -2.31 -6.76
C ASN A 75 13.31 -2.18 -5.23
N ILE A 76 12.47 -2.93 -4.55
CA ILE A 76 12.39 -2.94 -3.08
C ILE A 76 13.42 -3.92 -2.52
N HIS A 77 14.24 -3.46 -1.58
CA HIS A 77 15.28 -4.26 -0.93
C HIS A 77 15.14 -4.31 0.60
N THR A 78 14.12 -3.68 1.15
CA THR A 78 13.78 -3.73 2.58
C THR A 78 13.10 -5.04 2.93
N GLU A 79 13.15 -5.46 4.21
CA GLU A 79 12.52 -6.70 4.68
C GLU A 79 11.00 -6.71 4.47
N LEU A 80 10.36 -5.57 4.75
CA LEU A 80 8.92 -5.38 4.57
C LEU A 80 8.65 -4.34 3.49
N ASN A 81 7.49 -4.47 2.86
CA ASN A 81 6.95 -3.46 1.96
C ASN A 81 5.44 -3.30 2.14
N THR A 82 4.94 -2.12 1.85
CA THR A 82 3.51 -1.82 1.78
C THR A 82 3.25 -0.82 0.67
N CYS A 83 2.13 -0.94 -0.02
CA CYS A 83 1.70 0.05 -0.98
C CYS A 83 0.76 1.06 -0.31
N ILE A 84 0.91 2.32 -0.68
CA ILE A 84 -0.02 3.41 -0.34
C ILE A 84 -0.43 4.03 -1.65
N ASP A 85 -1.72 4.02 -1.96
CA ASP A 85 -2.25 4.65 -3.15
C ASP A 85 -2.02 6.17 -3.10
N SER A 86 -1.90 6.80 -4.26
CA SER A 86 -1.47 8.20 -4.35
C SER A 86 -2.39 9.19 -3.63
N ASP A 87 -3.66 8.84 -3.42
CA ASP A 87 -4.69 9.62 -2.74
C ASP A 87 -4.86 9.24 -1.25
N ASP A 88 -4.15 8.23 -0.79
CA ASP A 88 -4.16 7.75 0.60
C ASP A 88 -3.03 8.35 1.44
N MET A 89 -3.14 8.20 2.75
CA MET A 89 -2.16 8.66 3.72
C MET A 89 -1.87 7.58 4.76
N LEU A 90 -0.59 7.41 5.11
CA LEU A 90 -0.25 6.61 6.28
C LEU A 90 -0.81 7.27 7.55
N ALA A 91 -1.42 6.45 8.41
CA ALA A 91 -1.86 6.91 9.73
C ALA A 91 -0.66 7.29 10.60
N ASP A 92 -0.84 8.23 11.52
CA ASP A 92 0.23 8.66 12.40
C ASP A 92 0.75 7.47 13.25
N GLY A 93 2.06 7.29 13.30
CA GLY A 93 2.72 6.18 14.00
C GLY A 93 2.59 4.81 13.33
N ALA A 94 2.06 4.72 12.10
CA ALA A 94 1.86 3.43 11.42
C ALA A 94 3.18 2.66 11.23
N VAL A 95 4.26 3.35 10.86
CA VAL A 95 5.58 2.70 10.68
C VAL A 95 6.07 2.06 11.98
N GLU A 96 5.95 2.78 13.10
CA GLU A 96 6.36 2.27 14.42
C GLU A 96 5.53 1.03 14.82
N LYS A 97 4.21 1.08 14.62
CA LYS A 97 3.30 -0.04 14.90
C LYS A 97 3.63 -1.25 14.06
N ILE A 98 3.87 -1.07 12.75
CA ILE A 98 4.26 -2.14 11.83
C ILE A 98 5.56 -2.79 12.30
N LEU A 99 6.60 -2.01 12.56
CA LEU A 99 7.91 -2.54 12.95
C LEU A 99 7.86 -3.23 14.32
N SER A 100 7.14 -2.66 15.29
CA SER A 100 6.96 -3.25 16.62
C SER A 100 6.23 -4.59 16.51
N LYS A 101 5.11 -4.64 15.78
CA LYS A 101 4.38 -5.89 15.57
C LYS A 101 5.21 -6.93 14.82
N TRP A 102 5.93 -6.50 13.80
CA TRP A 102 6.80 -7.40 13.04
C TRP A 102 7.89 -8.02 13.91
N ALA A 103 8.52 -7.26 14.80
CA ALA A 103 9.53 -7.76 15.73
C ALA A 103 8.98 -8.89 16.63
N GLU A 104 7.68 -8.88 16.97
CA GLU A 104 7.05 -9.93 17.79
C GLU A 104 6.76 -11.23 17.00
N VAL A 105 6.57 -11.12 15.67
CA VAL A 105 5.99 -12.22 14.89
C VAL A 105 6.87 -12.72 13.74
N LYS A 106 7.96 -12.05 13.38
CA LYS A 106 8.79 -12.34 12.20
C LYS A 106 9.29 -13.79 12.12
N ASP A 107 9.52 -14.41 13.27
CA ASP A 107 10.03 -15.80 13.35
C ASP A 107 8.90 -16.86 13.30
N LYS A 108 7.63 -16.45 13.13
CA LYS A 108 6.47 -17.34 13.12
C LYS A 108 6.03 -17.78 11.73
N GLY A 109 6.79 -17.44 10.67
CA GLY A 109 6.52 -17.89 9.30
C GLY A 109 5.40 -17.17 8.57
N TYR A 110 4.96 -16.00 9.04
CA TYR A 110 3.98 -15.17 8.33
C TYR A 110 4.56 -14.55 7.06
N ALA A 111 3.71 -14.33 6.06
CA ALA A 111 4.05 -13.54 4.87
C ALA A 111 4.17 -12.04 5.17
N GLY A 112 3.72 -11.59 6.34
CA GLY A 112 3.68 -10.18 6.70
C GLY A 112 2.56 -9.89 7.69
N LEU A 113 2.02 -8.67 7.62
CA LEU A 113 0.96 -8.19 8.50
C LEU A 113 -0.26 -7.73 7.69
N VAL A 114 -1.42 -7.73 8.33
CA VAL A 114 -2.63 -7.10 7.82
C VAL A 114 -3.19 -6.16 8.89
N GLY A 115 -3.38 -4.89 8.52
CA GLY A 115 -3.92 -3.84 9.37
C GLY A 115 -5.22 -3.25 8.82
N LEU A 116 -5.74 -2.24 9.50
CA LEU A 116 -6.99 -1.57 9.14
C LEU A 116 -6.73 -0.35 8.26
N ASP A 117 -7.64 -0.12 7.33
CA ASP A 117 -7.84 1.15 6.67
C ASP A 117 -9.02 1.88 7.32
N ALA A 118 -8.95 3.20 7.41
CA ALA A 118 -10.00 4.06 7.94
C ALA A 118 -10.26 5.25 7.00
N ASP A 119 -11.41 5.89 7.12
CA ASP A 119 -11.65 7.19 6.51
C ASP A 119 -10.94 8.31 7.29
N PHE A 120 -10.94 9.53 6.76
CA PHE A 120 -10.32 10.69 7.41
C PHE A 120 -11.01 11.14 8.72
N THR A 121 -12.14 10.54 9.07
CA THR A 121 -12.83 10.77 10.35
C THR A 121 -12.50 9.68 11.37
N GLY A 122 -11.69 8.68 10.99
CA GLY A 122 -11.24 7.58 11.85
C GLY A 122 -12.18 6.38 11.88
N ASN A 123 -13.20 6.34 11.02
CA ASN A 123 -14.06 5.16 10.90
C ASN A 123 -13.37 4.08 10.07
N VAL A 124 -13.29 2.88 10.61
CA VAL A 124 -12.73 1.71 9.90
C VAL A 124 -13.52 1.44 8.62
N ILE A 125 -12.81 1.25 7.51
CA ILE A 125 -13.41 0.87 6.23
C ILE A 125 -13.95 -0.56 6.31
N GLY A 126 -15.26 -0.69 6.07
CA GLY A 126 -15.98 -1.96 6.17
C GLY A 126 -16.07 -2.47 7.60
N LYS A 127 -15.34 -3.55 7.93
CA LYS A 127 -15.37 -4.17 9.26
C LYS A 127 -13.96 -4.27 9.85
N GLY A 128 -13.85 -4.17 11.16
CA GLY A 128 -12.65 -4.55 11.92
C GLY A 128 -12.40 -6.06 11.88
N PHE A 129 -11.32 -6.49 12.49
CA PHE A 129 -11.05 -7.93 12.64
C PHE A 129 -11.98 -8.55 13.68
N PRO A 130 -12.41 -9.80 13.49
CA PRO A 130 -13.10 -10.55 14.53
C PRO A 130 -12.30 -10.58 15.85
N VAL A 131 -13.00 -10.54 16.96
CA VAL A 131 -12.39 -10.62 18.29
C VAL A 131 -11.50 -11.86 18.40
N ASN A 132 -10.28 -11.71 18.90
CA ASN A 132 -9.25 -12.74 19.03
C ASN A 132 -8.67 -13.28 17.70
N MET A 133 -8.94 -12.66 16.57
CA MET A 133 -8.24 -13.00 15.32
C MET A 133 -6.81 -12.48 15.39
N THR A 134 -5.83 -13.38 15.52
CA THR A 134 -4.40 -13.03 15.57
C THR A 134 -3.67 -13.28 14.27
N GLU A 135 -4.27 -14.06 13.37
CA GLU A 135 -3.76 -14.38 12.04
C GLU A 135 -4.90 -14.66 11.07
N THR A 136 -4.69 -14.39 9.80
CA THR A 136 -5.63 -14.69 8.72
C THR A 136 -4.93 -14.74 7.38
N THR A 137 -5.60 -15.22 6.35
CA THR A 137 -5.32 -14.90 4.95
C THR A 137 -6.28 -13.80 4.49
N ILE A 138 -6.02 -13.14 3.38
CA ILE A 138 -6.96 -12.14 2.83
C ILE A 138 -8.29 -12.81 2.47
N SER A 139 -8.24 -13.93 1.76
CA SER A 139 -9.43 -14.72 1.44
C SER A 139 -10.14 -15.24 2.70
N GLY A 140 -9.39 -15.66 3.71
CA GLY A 140 -9.93 -16.13 5.00
C GLY A 140 -10.67 -15.04 5.78
N TYR A 141 -10.14 -13.82 5.78
CA TYR A 141 -10.82 -12.66 6.39
C TYR A 141 -12.19 -12.41 5.75
N TYR A 142 -12.26 -12.38 4.41
CA TYR A 142 -13.54 -12.18 3.72
C TYR A 142 -14.49 -13.38 3.86
N ALA A 143 -13.98 -14.61 3.83
CA ALA A 143 -14.77 -15.80 4.08
C ALA A 143 -15.36 -15.83 5.49
N ALA A 144 -14.69 -15.25 6.48
CA ALA A 144 -15.20 -15.07 7.84
C ALA A 144 -16.21 -13.91 8.00
N GLY A 145 -16.68 -13.33 6.88
CA GLY A 145 -17.64 -12.23 6.87
C GLY A 145 -17.00 -10.84 7.02
N GLY A 146 -15.71 -10.74 6.80
CA GLY A 146 -14.97 -9.47 6.70
C GLY A 146 -15.47 -8.61 5.54
N ALA A 147 -15.21 -7.31 5.59
CA ALA A 147 -15.59 -6.35 4.56
C ALA A 147 -14.64 -5.14 4.55
N GLY A 148 -14.55 -4.48 3.38
CA GLY A 148 -13.74 -3.28 3.18
C GLY A 148 -12.25 -3.57 3.06
N ASP A 149 -11.53 -2.64 2.46
CA ASP A 149 -10.11 -2.77 2.21
C ASP A 149 -9.30 -2.84 3.52
N LYS A 150 -8.14 -3.48 3.43
CA LYS A 150 -7.21 -3.68 4.54
C LYS A 150 -5.81 -3.33 4.10
N LYS A 151 -5.05 -2.69 4.98
CA LYS A 151 -3.65 -2.38 4.70
C LYS A 151 -2.78 -3.63 4.82
N LEU A 152 -2.14 -3.95 3.71
CA LEU A 152 -1.27 -5.12 3.59
C LEU A 152 0.19 -4.70 3.70
N VAL A 153 0.93 -5.40 4.54
CA VAL A 153 2.37 -5.27 4.68
C VAL A 153 2.97 -6.63 4.42
N TYR A 154 3.73 -6.77 3.35
CA TYR A 154 4.32 -8.06 2.98
C TYR A 154 5.82 -8.10 3.23
N ARG A 155 6.33 -9.29 3.52
CA ARG A 155 7.76 -9.60 3.38
C ARG A 155 8.13 -9.51 1.90
N THR A 156 9.22 -8.83 1.63
CA THR A 156 9.70 -8.62 0.26
C THR A 156 10.17 -9.92 -0.39
N ASP A 157 10.82 -10.80 0.36
CA ASP A 157 11.24 -12.12 -0.13
C ASP A 157 10.03 -13.01 -0.49
N VAL A 158 8.95 -12.94 0.29
CA VAL A 158 7.72 -13.69 -0.02
C VAL A 158 7.05 -13.14 -1.27
N ILE A 159 6.83 -11.81 -1.36
CA ILE A 159 6.15 -11.23 -2.53
C ILE A 159 6.92 -11.49 -3.83
N ASN A 160 8.25 -11.49 -3.77
CA ASN A 160 9.14 -11.74 -4.91
C ASN A 160 9.30 -13.23 -5.26
N ALA A 161 8.93 -14.15 -4.37
CA ALA A 161 8.90 -15.58 -4.67
C ALA A 161 7.72 -16.00 -5.58
N TYR A 162 6.73 -15.11 -5.76
CA TYR A 162 5.57 -15.35 -6.61
C TYR A 162 5.69 -14.62 -7.94
N PRO A 163 5.03 -15.12 -9.02
CA PRO A 163 5.11 -14.53 -10.34
C PRO A 163 4.76 -13.03 -10.34
N GLU A 164 5.39 -12.29 -11.24
CA GLU A 164 4.98 -10.92 -11.55
C GLU A 164 3.51 -10.88 -12.01
N TYR A 165 2.89 -9.71 -11.90
CA TYR A 165 1.59 -9.50 -12.52
C TYR A 165 1.72 -9.68 -14.04
N PRO A 166 0.84 -10.47 -14.66
CA PRO A 166 0.88 -10.67 -16.12
C PRO A 166 0.57 -9.34 -16.83
N VAL A 167 1.20 -9.16 -17.98
CA VAL A 167 0.98 -8.00 -18.86
C VAL A 167 0.36 -8.52 -20.16
N PHE A 168 -0.79 -7.98 -20.53
CA PHE A 168 -1.50 -8.32 -21.75
C PHE A 168 -1.54 -7.11 -22.69
N GLU A 169 -1.33 -7.34 -23.98
CA GLU A 169 -1.37 -6.28 -24.98
C GLU A 169 -2.76 -5.61 -25.01
N GLY A 170 -2.77 -4.29 -24.89
CA GLY A 170 -4.00 -3.48 -24.86
C GLY A 170 -4.76 -3.47 -23.54
N GLU A 171 -4.37 -4.27 -22.54
CA GLU A 171 -5.00 -4.31 -21.22
C GLU A 171 -4.17 -3.54 -20.20
N LYS A 172 -4.79 -2.57 -19.56
CA LYS A 172 -4.15 -1.73 -18.52
C LYS A 172 -4.56 -2.06 -17.10
N TYR A 173 -5.36 -3.11 -16.92
CA TYR A 173 -5.84 -3.50 -15.60
C TYR A 173 -5.67 -4.99 -15.35
N VAL A 174 -4.92 -5.32 -14.32
CA VAL A 174 -4.89 -6.65 -13.70
C VAL A 174 -5.09 -6.45 -12.21
N SER A 175 -6.04 -7.18 -11.62
CA SER A 175 -6.34 -7.08 -10.20
C SER A 175 -5.12 -7.43 -9.35
N LEU A 176 -4.78 -6.58 -8.39
CA LEU A 176 -3.70 -6.84 -7.42
C LEU A 176 -3.99 -8.07 -6.55
N SER A 177 -5.26 -8.44 -6.39
CA SER A 177 -5.67 -9.67 -5.69
C SER A 177 -5.06 -10.94 -6.28
N TYR A 178 -4.68 -10.95 -7.57
CA TYR A 178 -4.03 -12.08 -8.21
C TYR A 178 -2.84 -12.61 -7.39
N LYS A 179 -1.87 -11.75 -7.08
CA LYS A 179 -0.67 -12.15 -6.31
C LYS A 179 -1.01 -12.47 -4.86
N TYR A 180 -1.90 -11.71 -4.23
CA TYR A 180 -2.29 -11.92 -2.84
C TYR A 180 -2.98 -13.27 -2.63
N LEU A 181 -3.86 -13.68 -3.55
CA LEU A 181 -4.52 -14.99 -3.51
C LEU A 181 -3.55 -16.16 -3.74
N LEU A 182 -2.49 -15.96 -4.53
CA LEU A 182 -1.43 -16.96 -4.67
C LEU A 182 -0.65 -17.12 -3.35
N ILE A 183 -0.33 -16.03 -2.67
CA ILE A 183 0.37 -16.05 -1.38
C ILE A 183 -0.49 -16.70 -0.31
N ASP A 184 -1.80 -16.40 -0.28
CA ASP A 184 -2.77 -16.95 0.66
C ASP A 184 -2.83 -18.49 0.67
N GLN A 185 -2.42 -19.14 -0.42
CA GLN A 185 -2.39 -20.61 -0.51
C GLN A 185 -1.34 -21.24 0.40
N ASN A 186 -0.27 -20.50 0.72
CA ASN A 186 0.89 -21.03 1.44
C ASN A 186 1.20 -20.30 2.74
N TYR A 187 0.71 -19.08 2.90
CA TYR A 187 1.06 -18.21 4.02
C TYR A 187 -0.15 -17.53 4.63
N LYS A 188 -0.04 -17.21 5.90
CA LYS A 188 -0.95 -16.29 6.60
C LYS A 188 -0.26 -14.96 6.86
N LEU A 189 -1.04 -13.96 7.19
CA LEU A 189 -0.63 -12.66 7.69
C LEU A 189 -0.94 -12.59 9.18
N ALA A 190 -0.05 -12.01 9.98
CA ALA A 190 -0.38 -11.69 11.36
C ALA A 190 -1.27 -10.44 11.41
N VAL A 191 -2.28 -10.46 12.25
CA VAL A 191 -3.20 -9.34 12.42
C VAL A 191 -2.56 -8.27 13.29
N LEU A 192 -2.58 -7.03 12.79
CA LEU A 192 -2.31 -5.81 13.52
C LEU A 192 -3.60 -5.00 13.57
N ASP A 193 -4.36 -5.14 14.65
CA ASP A 193 -5.68 -4.51 14.82
C ASP A 193 -5.54 -3.01 15.14
N ASP A 194 -4.87 -2.30 14.24
CA ASP A 194 -4.62 -0.86 14.27
C ASP A 194 -4.88 -0.25 12.90
N ILE A 195 -5.31 1.02 12.90
CA ILE A 195 -5.42 1.81 11.67
C ILE A 195 -4.01 2.15 11.18
N LEU A 196 -3.69 1.71 9.97
CA LEU A 196 -2.40 1.93 9.32
C LEU A 196 -2.48 2.93 8.17
N CYS A 197 -3.65 3.07 7.54
CA CYS A 197 -3.84 3.97 6.42
C CYS A 197 -5.18 4.69 6.52
N ASN A 198 -5.18 5.97 6.15
CA ASN A 198 -6.40 6.74 5.94
C ASN A 198 -6.65 6.87 4.44
N VAL A 199 -7.82 6.43 4.01
CA VAL A 199 -8.21 6.31 2.61
C VAL A 199 -9.35 7.27 2.26
N GLU A 200 -9.31 7.82 1.04
CA GLU A 200 -10.38 8.68 0.53
C GLU A 200 -11.03 8.01 -0.69
N TYR A 201 -12.21 7.43 -0.52
CA TYR A 201 -12.96 6.90 -1.65
C TYR A 201 -13.38 8.03 -2.59
N GLN A 202 -12.81 8.03 -3.78
CA GLN A 202 -13.20 8.97 -4.83
C GLN A 202 -14.49 8.48 -5.50
N PRO A 203 -15.47 9.38 -5.77
CA PRO A 203 -16.70 9.00 -6.47
C PRO A 203 -16.45 8.34 -7.83
N ASP A 204 -15.34 8.72 -8.49
CA ASP A 204 -14.93 8.24 -9.81
C ASP A 204 -13.78 7.20 -9.71
N GLY A 205 -13.50 6.69 -8.51
CA GLY A 205 -12.42 5.73 -8.26
C GLY A 205 -12.71 4.36 -8.87
N SER A 206 -11.65 3.57 -9.11
CA SER A 206 -11.75 2.23 -9.69
C SER A 206 -12.62 1.29 -8.85
N SER A 207 -12.66 1.46 -7.53
CA SER A 207 -13.50 0.67 -6.62
C SER A 207 -15.00 0.85 -6.85
N ASN A 208 -15.45 2.00 -7.38
CA ASN A 208 -16.86 2.28 -7.68
C ASN A 208 -17.25 1.88 -9.11
N ASN A 209 -16.30 1.54 -9.97
CA ASN A 209 -16.53 1.20 -11.37
C ASN A 209 -16.35 -0.30 -11.67
N MET A 210 -16.23 -1.14 -10.65
CA MET A 210 -16.08 -2.60 -10.75
C MET A 210 -17.43 -3.34 -10.68
N LEU A 211 -18.52 -2.75 -11.19
CA LEU A 211 -19.82 -3.42 -11.35
C LEU A 211 -20.07 -3.79 -12.79
#